data_6f6e3c88b1c3a5f1149c6b29981d8dc2
#
_entry.id   6f6e3c88b1c3a5f1149c6b29981d8dc2
#
_cell.length_a   1.000
_cell.length_b   1.000
_cell.length_c   1.000
_cell.angle_alpha   90.00
_cell.angle_beta   90.00
_cell.angle_gamma   90.00
#
_symmetry.space_group_name_H-M   'P 1'
#
loop_
_entity.id
_entity.type
_entity.pdbx_description
1 polymer ?
#
loop_
_entity_poly.entity_id
_entity_poly.type
_entity_poly.pdbx_seq_one_letter_code
_entity_poly.pdbx_strand_id
1 'polypeptide(L)'
;MGRKVSGEATMEELRELEASLQKDPDLRYKLSVLSNWPQPAAGTEWETKTEQALEKHLARMEEEFPQEELPVKTRRNFRKWVAILSILVVILGSYCIYLLSDKYPQKAGKVAMAAIYTRDGSRTRVQLPDGTEVWLNGGSRLTYDPDMNNQDSREVTLEGEAFFDVAKNAAKPFSIRTSRMGIKVLGTSFNVKAYTGDHTTEATLITGAVEVTLNDGVERNVKLAPNQKIILQHGPSNKQTQPNLVAGYRVENIRNNTQDSMVAETAWHDNYLVFDNDNFEDIALKMERWYGIRIHLNGNKLKTYHFTATFKNESFSEVLEALKVTTSFHCRIVSNEVFITQ
;
A
#
# COMPACT_ATOMS: atom_id res chain seq x y z
N MET A 1 51.15 -9.97 -37.58
CA MET A 1 51.93 -10.06 -38.82
C MET A 1 53.34 -9.43 -38.68
N GLY A 2 53.50 -8.21 -38.30
CA GLY A 2 54.79 -7.53 -38.17
C GLY A 2 55.81 -8.29 -37.31
N ARG A 3 55.43 -8.78 -36.15
CA ARG A 3 56.32 -9.51 -35.19
C ARG A 3 56.80 -10.86 -35.71
N LYS A 4 56.08 -11.54 -36.64
CA LYS A 4 56.58 -12.73 -37.30
C LYS A 4 57.66 -12.41 -38.33
N VAL A 5 57.59 -11.29 -39.02
CA VAL A 5 58.59 -10.84 -40.02
C VAL A 5 59.85 -10.35 -39.33
N SER A 6 59.75 -9.75 -38.13
CA SER A 6 60.89 -9.34 -37.28
C SER A 6 61.52 -10.48 -36.45
N GLY A 7 60.91 -11.64 -36.41
CA GLY A 7 61.42 -12.79 -35.68
C GLY A 7 61.06 -12.76 -34.16
N GLU A 8 60.22 -11.84 -33.71
CA GLU A 8 59.89 -11.60 -32.28
C GLU A 8 58.54 -12.24 -31.85
N ALA A 9 57.87 -13.02 -32.69
CA ALA A 9 56.57 -13.58 -32.42
C ALA A 9 56.67 -14.79 -31.45
N THR A 10 55.79 -14.88 -30.49
CA THR A 10 55.66 -16.01 -29.58
C THR A 10 55.00 -17.20 -30.24
N MET A 11 55.13 -18.44 -29.69
CA MET A 11 54.54 -19.65 -30.23
C MET A 11 53.00 -19.61 -30.27
N GLU A 12 52.36 -18.86 -29.37
CA GLU A 12 50.93 -18.69 -29.31
C GLU A 12 50.43 -17.72 -30.39
N GLU A 13 51.13 -16.61 -30.59
CA GLU A 13 50.84 -15.66 -31.68
C GLU A 13 51.04 -16.28 -33.08
N LEU A 14 52.01 -17.21 -33.22
CA LEU A 14 52.22 -17.94 -34.45
C LEU A 14 51.07 -18.91 -34.77
N ARG A 15 50.50 -19.60 -33.76
CA ARG A 15 49.35 -20.48 -33.91
C ARG A 15 48.07 -19.73 -34.30
N GLU A 16 47.82 -18.58 -33.64
CA GLU A 16 46.69 -17.71 -33.98
C GLU A 16 46.80 -17.14 -35.40
N LEU A 17 48.01 -16.79 -35.79
CA LEU A 17 48.29 -16.30 -37.14
C LEU A 17 48.07 -17.43 -38.20
N GLU A 18 48.50 -18.66 -37.92
CA GLU A 18 48.28 -19.81 -38.80
C GLU A 18 46.78 -20.13 -38.95
N ALA A 19 46.01 -20.08 -37.86
CA ALA A 19 44.57 -20.28 -37.91
C ALA A 19 43.86 -19.18 -38.70
N SER A 20 44.34 -17.94 -38.65
CA SER A 20 43.81 -16.80 -39.40
C SER A 20 44.19 -16.88 -40.88
N LEU A 21 45.38 -17.35 -41.20
CA LEU A 21 45.86 -17.56 -42.59
C LEU A 21 45.14 -18.70 -43.34
N GLN A 22 44.55 -19.66 -42.59
CA GLN A 22 43.72 -20.70 -43.21
C GLN A 22 42.33 -20.17 -43.61
N LYS A 23 41.83 -19.14 -42.95
CA LYS A 23 40.50 -18.59 -43.15
C LYS A 23 40.46 -17.47 -44.21
N ASP A 24 41.57 -16.77 -44.44
CA ASP A 24 41.61 -15.59 -45.31
C ASP A 24 42.77 -15.67 -46.32
N PRO A 25 42.49 -15.93 -47.63
CA PRO A 25 43.50 -16.00 -48.68
C PRO A 25 44.24 -14.69 -48.90
N ASP A 26 43.62 -13.53 -48.61
CA ASP A 26 44.20 -12.21 -48.84
C ASP A 26 45.32 -11.92 -47.80
N LEU A 27 45.17 -12.44 -46.61
CA LEU A 27 46.17 -12.42 -45.55
C LEU A 27 47.42 -13.24 -45.91
N ARG A 28 47.29 -14.35 -46.61
CA ARG A 28 48.40 -15.15 -47.14
C ARG A 28 49.21 -14.36 -48.15
N TYR A 29 48.55 -13.72 -49.11
CA TYR A 29 49.23 -12.90 -50.11
C TYR A 29 50.01 -11.77 -49.48
N LYS A 30 49.39 -11.02 -48.54
CA LYS A 30 50.06 -9.94 -47.79
C LYS A 30 51.26 -10.40 -46.99
N LEU A 31 51.20 -11.59 -46.40
CA LEU A 31 52.33 -12.16 -45.68
C LEU A 31 53.48 -12.57 -46.65
N SER A 32 53.18 -13.11 -47.84
CA SER A 32 54.17 -13.49 -48.82
C SER A 32 54.92 -12.26 -49.38
N VAL A 33 54.19 -11.16 -49.58
CA VAL A 33 54.82 -9.89 -50.01
C VAL A 33 55.71 -9.32 -48.92
N LEU A 34 55.29 -9.37 -47.66
CA LEU A 34 56.12 -8.86 -46.56
C LEU A 34 57.33 -9.73 -46.24
N SER A 35 57.25 -11.05 -46.43
CA SER A 35 58.37 -11.99 -46.19
C SER A 35 59.45 -11.93 -47.29
N ASN A 36 59.04 -11.52 -48.50
CA ASN A 36 59.96 -11.36 -49.64
C ASN A 36 60.50 -9.93 -49.81
N TRP A 37 60.19 -9.05 -48.82
CA TRP A 37 60.74 -7.71 -48.85
C TRP A 37 62.26 -7.75 -48.60
N PRO A 38 63.07 -7.13 -49.43
CA PRO A 38 64.51 -7.15 -49.20
C PRO A 38 64.83 -6.53 -47.84
N GLN A 39 65.47 -7.31 -46.96
CA GLN A 39 65.98 -6.81 -45.67
C GLN A 39 67.27 -6.02 -45.98
N PRO A 40 67.37 -4.81 -45.50
CA PRO A 40 68.63 -4.09 -45.63
C PRO A 40 69.73 -4.77 -44.83
N ALA A 41 70.84 -5.05 -45.44
CA ALA A 41 72.02 -5.60 -44.79
C ALA A 41 72.53 -4.58 -43.77
N ALA A 42 72.65 -4.97 -42.50
CA ALA A 42 73.13 -4.13 -41.44
C ALA A 42 74.60 -3.76 -41.70
N GLY A 43 74.90 -2.46 -41.74
CA GLY A 43 76.25 -1.92 -41.71
C GLY A 43 76.86 -1.47 -43.06
N THR A 44 76.15 -0.72 -43.83
CA THR A 44 76.69 -0.17 -45.09
C THR A 44 76.56 1.34 -45.12
N GLU A 45 77.58 1.94 -45.77
CA GLU A 45 77.87 3.36 -46.05
C GLU A 45 76.65 4.19 -46.59
N TRP A 46 75.55 3.62 -46.81
CA TRP A 46 74.37 4.29 -47.34
C TRP A 46 73.41 4.85 -46.24
N GLU A 47 73.48 4.41 -44.99
CA GLU A 47 72.72 5.03 -43.88
C GLU A 47 73.18 6.45 -43.67
N THR A 48 74.50 6.69 -43.68
CA THR A 48 75.07 8.03 -43.56
C THR A 48 74.74 8.93 -44.75
N LYS A 49 74.63 8.38 -45.98
CA LYS A 49 74.20 9.08 -47.17
C LYS A 49 72.73 9.43 -47.19
N THR A 50 71.90 8.56 -46.63
CA THR A 50 70.44 8.83 -46.53
C THR A 50 70.11 9.81 -45.43
N GLU A 51 70.85 9.83 -44.30
CA GLU A 51 70.71 10.86 -43.26
C GLU A 51 71.15 12.23 -43.77
N GLN A 52 72.27 12.29 -44.43
CA GLN A 52 72.77 13.56 -45.05
C GLN A 52 71.81 14.04 -46.16
N ALA A 53 71.24 13.17 -46.94
CA ALA A 53 70.24 13.51 -47.96
C ALA A 53 68.91 14.02 -47.30
N LEU A 54 68.49 13.38 -46.20
CA LEU A 54 67.33 13.81 -45.45
C LEU A 54 67.52 15.16 -44.76
N GLU A 55 68.67 15.37 -44.10
CA GLU A 55 69.03 16.68 -43.52
C GLU A 55 69.09 17.81 -44.57
N LYS A 56 69.67 17.51 -45.72
CA LYS A 56 69.72 18.46 -46.84
C LYS A 56 68.35 18.74 -47.44
N HIS A 57 67.48 17.81 -47.41
CA HIS A 57 66.09 17.97 -47.87
C HIS A 57 65.26 18.75 -46.84
N LEU A 58 65.39 18.46 -45.53
CA LEU A 58 64.76 19.20 -44.45
C LEU A 58 65.23 20.67 -44.44
N ALA A 59 66.53 20.91 -44.57
CA ALA A 59 67.11 22.32 -44.64
C ALA A 59 66.55 23.06 -45.87
N ARG A 60 66.33 22.37 -46.99
CA ARG A 60 65.74 22.98 -48.19
C ARG A 60 64.27 23.26 -48.05
N MET A 61 63.53 22.42 -47.28
CA MET A 61 62.14 22.64 -47.00
C MET A 61 61.96 23.82 -46.00
N GLU A 62 62.85 24.00 -45.06
CA GLU A 62 62.83 25.17 -44.16
C GLU A 62 63.11 26.49 -44.92
N GLU A 63 63.97 26.48 -45.94
CA GLU A 63 64.26 27.68 -46.77
C GLU A 63 63.13 27.98 -47.76
N GLU A 64 62.52 26.98 -48.35
CA GLU A 64 61.50 27.15 -49.40
C GLU A 64 60.07 27.37 -48.82
N PHE A 65 59.83 26.95 -47.56
CA PHE A 65 58.59 27.17 -46.83
C PHE A 65 58.89 27.80 -45.47
N PRO A 66 59.17 29.11 -45.39
CA PRO A 66 59.27 29.77 -44.10
C PRO A 66 57.95 29.59 -43.35
N GLN A 67 58.02 29.04 -42.16
CA GLN A 67 56.86 28.90 -41.25
C GLN A 67 56.31 30.29 -40.96
N GLU A 68 55.29 30.72 -41.67
CA GLU A 68 54.49 31.84 -41.25
C GLU A 68 53.89 31.48 -39.88
N GLU A 69 54.38 32.02 -38.80
CA GLU A 69 53.75 31.98 -37.50
C GLU A 69 52.41 32.67 -37.62
N LEU A 70 51.38 31.87 -37.93
CA LEU A 70 50.00 32.33 -37.82
C LEU A 70 49.79 32.78 -36.36
N PRO A 71 49.32 34.01 -36.13
CA PRO A 71 49.07 34.47 -34.76
C PRO A 71 48.08 33.54 -34.08
N VAL A 72 48.54 32.74 -33.13
CA VAL A 72 47.72 31.92 -32.28
C VAL A 72 46.87 32.86 -31.42
N LYS A 73 45.75 33.30 -31.99
CA LYS A 73 44.72 34.02 -31.26
C LYS A 73 44.29 33.14 -30.08
N THR A 74 44.76 33.52 -28.90
CA THR A 74 44.59 32.79 -27.66
C THR A 74 43.11 32.36 -27.47
N ARG A 75 42.83 31.09 -27.67
CA ARG A 75 41.51 30.43 -27.44
C ARG A 75 41.12 30.39 -25.95
N ARG A 76 41.71 31.25 -25.11
CA ARG A 76 41.47 31.27 -23.65
C ARG A 76 40.01 31.60 -23.30
N ASN A 77 39.31 32.35 -24.17
CA ASN A 77 37.93 32.68 -23.96
C ASN A 77 36.96 31.55 -24.44
N PHE A 78 37.34 30.79 -25.46
CA PHE A 78 36.54 29.71 -25.97
C PHE A 78 36.31 28.59 -24.91
N ARG A 79 37.36 28.22 -24.15
CA ARG A 79 37.23 27.24 -23.05
C ARG A 79 36.32 27.75 -21.93
N LYS A 80 36.32 29.05 -21.64
CA LYS A 80 35.39 29.65 -20.66
C LYS A 80 33.93 29.60 -21.18
N TRP A 81 33.72 29.90 -22.46
CA TRP A 81 32.40 29.82 -23.07
C TRP A 81 31.86 28.39 -23.13
N VAL A 82 32.69 27.40 -23.42
CA VAL A 82 32.33 25.99 -23.38
C VAL A 82 31.96 25.54 -21.96
N ALA A 83 32.72 25.97 -20.95
CA ALA A 83 32.40 25.66 -19.54
C ALA A 83 31.09 26.32 -19.09
N ILE A 84 30.82 27.56 -19.49
CA ILE A 84 29.57 28.26 -19.18
C ILE A 84 28.38 27.54 -19.88
N LEU A 85 28.54 27.16 -21.14
CA LEU A 85 27.50 26.46 -21.90
C LEU A 85 27.19 25.09 -21.30
N SER A 86 28.22 24.34 -20.86
CA SER A 86 28.02 23.04 -20.22
C SER A 86 27.28 23.16 -18.87
N ILE A 87 27.60 24.16 -18.06
CA ILE A 87 26.88 24.44 -16.81
C ILE A 87 25.43 24.81 -17.09
N LEU A 88 25.18 25.62 -18.13
CA LEU A 88 23.83 26.04 -18.53
C LEU A 88 23.00 24.85 -19.02
N VAL A 89 23.60 23.90 -19.75
CA VAL A 89 22.95 22.64 -20.17
C VAL A 89 22.61 21.75 -18.96
N VAL A 90 23.50 21.65 -17.97
CA VAL A 90 23.25 20.90 -16.74
C VAL A 90 22.12 21.52 -15.93
N ILE A 91 22.10 22.86 -15.81
CA ILE A 91 21.02 23.58 -15.10
C ILE A 91 19.68 23.40 -15.83
N LEU A 92 19.65 23.56 -17.16
CA LEU A 92 18.46 23.34 -17.98
C LEU A 92 17.97 21.89 -17.91
N GLY A 93 18.91 20.93 -17.95
CA GLY A 93 18.60 19.50 -17.80
C GLY A 93 18.00 19.18 -16.43
N SER A 94 18.60 19.70 -15.34
CA SER A 94 18.08 19.56 -13.98
C SER A 94 16.72 20.23 -13.80
N TYR A 95 16.51 21.42 -14.39
CA TYR A 95 15.24 22.12 -14.38
C TYR A 95 14.18 21.37 -15.19
N CYS A 96 14.56 20.79 -16.32
CA CYS A 96 13.66 19.96 -17.13
C CYS A 96 13.27 18.68 -16.40
N ILE A 97 14.22 18.02 -15.71
CA ILE A 97 13.93 16.85 -14.85
C ILE A 97 13.01 17.24 -13.69
N TYR A 98 13.25 18.41 -13.05
CA TYR A 98 12.38 18.94 -12.00
C TYR A 98 10.95 19.18 -12.51
N LEU A 99 10.78 19.85 -13.66
CA LEU A 99 9.45 20.07 -14.28
C LEU A 99 8.78 18.77 -14.76
N LEU A 100 9.56 17.76 -15.15
CA LEU A 100 9.04 16.46 -15.55
C LEU A 100 8.68 15.60 -14.34
N SER A 101 9.42 15.67 -13.24
CA SER A 101 9.08 14.94 -12.03
C SER A 101 7.77 15.41 -11.38
N ASP A 102 7.44 16.71 -11.48
CA ASP A 102 6.14 17.24 -11.04
C ASP A 102 4.97 16.85 -11.96
N LYS A 103 5.27 16.56 -13.25
CA LYS A 103 4.25 16.17 -14.23
C LYS A 103 4.00 14.67 -14.34
N TYR A 104 4.87 13.86 -13.77
CA TYR A 104 4.59 12.45 -13.55
C TYR A 104 4.18 12.25 -12.08
N PRO A 105 2.89 12.47 -11.72
CA PRO A 105 2.40 11.84 -10.51
C PRO A 105 2.76 10.37 -10.72
N GLN A 106 3.59 9.81 -9.85
CA GLN A 106 3.71 8.36 -9.80
C GLN A 106 2.27 7.87 -9.87
N LYS A 107 1.88 7.24 -10.98
CA LYS A 107 0.67 6.45 -11.01
C LYS A 107 0.91 5.47 -9.87
N ALA A 108 0.35 5.79 -8.70
CA ALA A 108 0.16 4.82 -7.66
C ALA A 108 -0.53 3.67 -8.38
N GLY A 109 0.21 2.65 -8.73
CA GLY A 109 -0.34 1.43 -9.28
C GLY A 109 -1.49 1.14 -8.33
N LYS A 110 -2.71 0.88 -8.82
CA LYS A 110 -3.82 0.52 -7.95
C LYS A 110 -3.30 -0.60 -7.07
N VAL A 111 -2.92 -0.24 -5.84
CA VAL A 111 -2.49 -1.23 -4.86
C VAL A 111 -3.71 -2.14 -4.71
N ALA A 112 -3.51 -3.42 -4.97
CA ALA A 112 -4.59 -4.38 -4.86
C ALA A 112 -4.98 -4.41 -3.38
N MET A 113 -6.12 -3.80 -3.04
CA MET A 113 -6.65 -3.80 -1.68
C MET A 113 -6.88 -5.24 -1.23
N ALA A 114 -6.39 -5.58 -0.06
CA ALA A 114 -6.71 -6.84 0.58
C ALA A 114 -8.08 -6.75 1.25
N ALA A 115 -8.84 -7.83 1.21
CA ALA A 115 -10.15 -7.90 1.86
C ALA A 115 -10.30 -9.20 2.65
N ILE A 116 -10.80 -9.08 3.86
CA ILE A 116 -11.11 -10.19 4.77
C ILE A 116 -12.61 -10.20 4.98
N TYR A 117 -13.20 -11.38 4.91
CA TYR A 117 -14.64 -11.60 5.04
C TYR A 117 -14.91 -12.64 6.12
N THR A 118 -15.94 -12.39 6.91
CA THR A 118 -16.55 -13.40 7.78
C THR A 118 -17.95 -13.74 7.28
N ARG A 119 -18.32 -14.99 7.33
CA ARG A 119 -19.72 -15.41 7.13
C ARG A 119 -20.49 -15.24 8.44
N ASP A 120 -21.82 -15.15 8.34
CA ASP A 120 -22.67 -15.30 9.52
C ASP A 120 -22.35 -16.62 10.25
N GLY A 121 -22.34 -16.60 11.56
CA GLY A 121 -21.91 -17.71 12.41
C GLY A 121 -20.39 -17.86 12.56
N SER A 122 -19.59 -17.04 11.91
CA SER A 122 -18.13 -17.13 11.96
C SER A 122 -17.53 -15.82 12.43
N ARG A 123 -16.46 -15.90 13.21
CA ARG A 123 -15.65 -14.77 13.65
C ARG A 123 -14.19 -15.04 13.33
N THR A 124 -13.42 -14.02 13.10
CA THR A 124 -11.98 -14.16 12.83
C THR A 124 -11.17 -13.07 13.51
N ARG A 125 -9.96 -13.41 13.89
CA ARG A 125 -8.95 -12.46 14.36
C ARG A 125 -7.87 -12.33 13.31
N VAL A 126 -7.43 -11.11 13.03
CA VAL A 126 -6.37 -10.82 12.06
C VAL A 126 -5.46 -9.77 12.62
N GLN A 127 -4.17 -9.89 12.34
CA GLN A 127 -3.19 -8.83 12.56
C GLN A 127 -2.91 -8.12 11.24
N LEU A 128 -3.08 -6.81 11.22
CA LEU A 128 -2.78 -5.96 10.08
C LEU A 128 -1.26 -5.72 9.96
N PRO A 129 -0.77 -5.26 8.79
CA PRO A 129 0.67 -5.01 8.58
C PRO A 129 1.29 -4.01 9.56
N ASP A 130 0.50 -3.07 10.10
CA ASP A 130 0.94 -2.07 11.07
C ASP A 130 1.01 -2.59 12.52
N GLY A 131 0.69 -3.86 12.74
CA GLY A 131 0.62 -4.51 14.05
C GLY A 131 -0.72 -4.33 14.77
N THR A 132 -1.69 -3.65 14.18
CA THR A 132 -3.06 -3.53 14.72
C THR A 132 -3.74 -4.89 14.72
N GLU A 133 -4.37 -5.27 15.83
CA GLU A 133 -5.19 -6.45 15.93
C GLU A 133 -6.65 -6.12 15.70
N VAL A 134 -7.32 -6.93 14.87
CA VAL A 134 -8.74 -6.76 14.53
C VAL A 134 -9.48 -8.06 14.73
N TRP A 135 -10.55 -8.04 15.48
CA TRP A 135 -11.55 -9.11 15.55
C TRP A 135 -12.72 -8.71 14.68
N LEU A 136 -13.11 -9.58 13.75
CA LEU A 136 -14.25 -9.39 12.86
C LEU A 136 -15.39 -10.28 13.32
N ASN A 137 -16.56 -9.70 13.56
CA ASN A 137 -17.79 -10.44 13.89
C ASN A 137 -18.42 -11.05 12.64
N GLY A 138 -19.46 -11.89 12.81
CA GLY A 138 -20.16 -12.55 11.71
C GLY A 138 -20.72 -11.56 10.68
N GLY A 139 -20.69 -11.95 9.39
CA GLY A 139 -21.23 -11.14 8.31
C GLY A 139 -20.47 -9.83 8.05
N SER A 140 -19.17 -9.76 8.36
CA SER A 140 -18.37 -8.53 8.27
C SER A 140 -17.33 -8.60 7.15
N ARG A 141 -16.95 -7.42 6.66
CA ARG A 141 -15.92 -7.23 5.65
C ARG A 141 -14.97 -6.12 6.08
N LEU A 142 -13.67 -6.41 6.10
CA LEU A 142 -12.60 -5.44 6.28
C LEU A 142 -11.76 -5.36 5.02
N THR A 143 -11.54 -4.14 4.52
CA THR A 143 -10.68 -3.89 3.36
C THR A 143 -9.56 -2.95 3.77
N TYR A 144 -8.31 -3.26 3.42
CA TYR A 144 -7.14 -2.47 3.78
C TYR A 144 -6.07 -2.54 2.70
N ASP A 145 -5.14 -1.60 2.72
CA ASP A 145 -3.95 -1.60 1.88
C ASP A 145 -2.86 -2.47 2.52
N PRO A 146 -2.40 -3.56 1.88
CA PRO A 146 -1.29 -4.36 2.41
C PRO A 146 0.00 -3.57 2.61
N ASP A 147 0.17 -2.48 1.87
CA ASP A 147 1.34 -1.60 1.94
C ASP A 147 1.12 -0.35 2.82
N MET A 148 0.11 -0.40 3.73
CA MET A 148 -0.28 0.73 4.60
C MET A 148 0.88 1.29 5.45
N ASN A 149 1.92 0.48 5.69
CA ASN A 149 3.10 0.94 6.42
C ASN A 149 3.92 1.98 5.64
N ASN A 150 3.89 1.94 4.32
CA ASN A 150 4.59 2.87 3.43
C ASN A 150 3.72 4.06 2.98
N GLN A 151 2.41 4.08 3.35
CA GLN A 151 1.51 5.18 3.06
C GLN A 151 1.61 6.28 4.13
N ASP A 152 1.09 7.46 3.85
CA ASP A 152 1.04 8.59 4.80
C ASP A 152 0.01 8.39 5.92
N SER A 153 -1.00 7.55 5.68
CA SER A 153 -2.05 7.19 6.65
C SER A 153 -2.30 5.69 6.63
N ARG A 154 -2.83 5.16 7.74
CA ARG A 154 -3.27 3.78 7.89
C ARG A 154 -4.78 3.76 7.71
N GLU A 155 -5.26 3.36 6.52
CA GLU A 155 -6.69 3.39 6.21
C GLU A 155 -7.26 2.00 6.02
N VAL A 156 -8.45 1.78 6.61
CA VAL A 156 -9.25 0.57 6.40
C VAL A 156 -10.70 0.95 6.14
N THR A 157 -11.43 0.09 5.43
CA THR A 157 -12.87 0.22 5.23
C THR A 157 -13.57 -0.97 5.90
N LEU A 158 -14.56 -0.67 6.73
CA LEU A 158 -15.35 -1.66 7.44
C LEU A 158 -16.81 -1.62 6.98
N GLU A 159 -17.36 -2.79 6.66
CA GLU A 159 -18.78 -3.09 6.58
C GLU A 159 -19.06 -4.24 7.52
N GLY A 160 -19.97 -4.07 8.49
CA GLY A 160 -20.20 -5.05 9.54
C GLY A 160 -19.71 -4.57 10.92
N GLU A 161 -19.23 -5.50 11.75
CA GLU A 161 -18.77 -5.20 13.10
C GLU A 161 -17.36 -5.71 13.34
N ALA A 162 -16.52 -4.85 13.93
CA ALA A 162 -15.17 -5.21 14.31
C ALA A 162 -14.73 -4.52 15.60
N PHE A 163 -13.98 -5.26 16.42
CA PHE A 163 -13.21 -4.71 17.52
C PHE A 163 -11.77 -4.48 17.05
N PHE A 164 -11.24 -3.30 17.32
CA PHE A 164 -9.90 -2.88 16.95
C PHE A 164 -9.06 -2.65 18.20
N ASP A 165 -7.89 -3.24 18.25
CA ASP A 165 -6.81 -2.85 19.15
C ASP A 165 -5.67 -2.27 18.34
N VAL A 166 -5.71 -0.93 18.18
CA VAL A 166 -4.87 -0.22 17.21
C VAL A 166 -3.48 0.02 17.77
N ALA A 167 -2.46 -0.41 17.03
CA ALA A 167 -1.05 -0.14 17.34
C ALA A 167 -0.78 1.37 17.48
N LYS A 168 -0.15 1.78 18.59
CA LYS A 168 0.12 3.19 18.89
C LYS A 168 1.10 3.80 17.90
N ASN A 169 0.67 4.82 17.18
CA ASN A 169 1.51 5.62 16.30
C ASN A 169 0.91 7.02 16.11
N ALA A 170 1.42 7.99 16.87
CA ALA A 170 0.95 9.37 16.83
C ALA A 170 1.32 10.09 15.53
N ALA A 171 2.41 9.69 14.88
CA ALA A 171 2.86 10.31 13.63
C ALA A 171 2.02 9.87 12.42
N LYS A 172 1.40 8.68 12.49
CA LYS A 172 0.61 8.09 11.40
C LYS A 172 -0.74 7.63 11.93
N PRO A 173 -1.79 8.47 11.85
CA PRO A 173 -3.13 8.13 12.33
C PRO A 173 -3.69 6.89 11.65
N PHE A 174 -4.53 6.15 12.37
CA PHE A 174 -5.32 5.04 11.85
C PHE A 174 -6.75 5.51 11.59
N SER A 175 -7.24 5.29 10.38
CA SER A 175 -8.55 5.77 9.93
C SER A 175 -9.42 4.61 9.47
N ILE A 176 -10.66 4.56 9.96
CA ILE A 176 -11.67 3.60 9.53
C ILE A 176 -12.74 4.35 8.76
N ARG A 177 -13.08 3.85 7.58
CA ARG A 177 -14.22 4.32 6.80
C ARG A 177 -15.36 3.33 6.90
N THR A 178 -16.54 3.81 7.21
CA THR A 178 -17.79 3.08 7.08
C THR A 178 -18.73 3.84 6.14
N SER A 179 -19.89 3.27 5.84
CA SER A 179 -20.90 3.93 4.99
C SER A 179 -21.39 5.27 5.56
N ARG A 180 -21.37 5.45 6.89
CA ARG A 180 -21.99 6.58 7.60
C ARG A 180 -21.06 7.41 8.46
N MET A 181 -19.92 6.88 8.85
CA MET A 181 -18.95 7.61 9.67
C MET A 181 -17.52 7.29 9.28
N GLY A 182 -16.64 8.26 9.45
CA GLY A 182 -15.20 8.10 9.50
C GLY A 182 -14.73 8.10 10.95
N ILE A 183 -13.75 7.28 11.30
CA ILE A 183 -13.20 7.18 12.65
C ILE A 183 -11.70 7.34 12.56
N LYS A 184 -11.11 8.21 13.39
CA LYS A 184 -9.68 8.48 13.43
C LYS A 184 -9.13 8.29 14.82
N VAL A 185 -8.03 7.52 14.92
CA VAL A 185 -7.38 7.17 16.19
C VAL A 185 -5.86 7.17 16.07
N LEU A 186 -5.15 7.20 17.21
CA LEU A 186 -3.68 7.16 17.26
C LEU A 186 -3.11 5.93 17.96
N GLY A 187 -3.97 5.12 18.61
CA GLY A 187 -3.61 3.94 19.39
C GLY A 187 -4.66 3.72 20.47
N THR A 188 -5.68 2.94 20.16
CA THR A 188 -6.98 2.96 20.84
C THR A 188 -7.62 1.59 20.71
N SER A 189 -8.28 1.12 21.76
CA SER A 189 -9.10 -0.09 21.72
C SER A 189 -10.58 0.30 21.72
N PHE A 190 -11.32 -0.10 20.67
CA PHE A 190 -12.71 0.30 20.45
C PHE A 190 -13.45 -0.67 19.53
N ASN A 191 -14.78 -0.68 19.61
CA ASN A 191 -15.66 -1.45 18.74
C ASN A 191 -16.37 -0.53 17.73
N VAL A 192 -16.56 -1.00 16.52
CA VAL A 192 -17.37 -0.34 15.47
C VAL A 192 -18.38 -1.33 14.93
N LYS A 193 -19.67 -0.95 14.95
CA LYS A 193 -20.77 -1.69 14.35
C LYS A 193 -21.39 -0.85 13.24
N ALA A 194 -21.24 -1.29 12.00
CA ALA A 194 -21.64 -0.57 10.80
C ALA A 194 -22.20 -1.51 9.71
N TYR A 195 -23.16 -2.35 10.08
CA TYR A 195 -23.88 -3.18 9.13
C TYR A 195 -24.83 -2.33 8.28
N THR A 196 -24.85 -2.58 6.98
CA THR A 196 -25.71 -1.83 6.05
C THR A 196 -27.20 -2.04 6.30
N GLY A 197 -27.58 -3.21 6.83
CA GLY A 197 -28.97 -3.57 7.12
C GLY A 197 -29.47 -3.14 8.52
N ASP A 198 -28.61 -2.60 9.38
CA ASP A 198 -29.00 -2.18 10.73
C ASP A 198 -29.61 -0.78 10.74
N HIS A 199 -30.40 -0.50 11.78
CA HIS A 199 -30.99 0.82 12.01
C HIS A 199 -30.02 1.86 12.54
N THR A 200 -28.86 1.41 13.05
CA THR A 200 -27.83 2.25 13.66
C THR A 200 -26.43 1.92 13.13
N THR A 201 -25.55 2.93 13.17
CA THR A 201 -24.09 2.74 13.12
C THR A 201 -23.51 3.24 14.44
N GLU A 202 -22.66 2.46 15.06
CA GLU A 202 -22.17 2.70 16.42
C GLU A 202 -20.65 2.62 16.48
N ALA A 203 -20.04 3.47 17.31
CA ALA A 203 -18.65 3.34 17.70
C ALA A 203 -18.52 3.47 19.21
N THR A 204 -17.87 2.51 19.85
CA THR A 204 -17.76 2.38 21.31
C THR A 204 -16.31 2.41 21.70
N LEU A 205 -15.91 3.41 22.49
CA LEU A 205 -14.54 3.59 22.94
C LEU A 205 -14.30 2.91 24.29
N ILE A 206 -13.29 2.03 24.33
CA ILE A 206 -12.87 1.36 25.56
C ILE A 206 -11.67 2.09 26.16
N THR A 207 -10.57 2.24 25.41
CA THR A 207 -9.36 2.92 25.88
C THR A 207 -8.80 3.86 24.82
N GLY A 208 -8.18 4.97 25.25
CA GLY A 208 -7.56 5.94 24.34
C GLY A 208 -8.47 7.11 23.99
N ALA A 209 -8.47 7.53 22.74
CA ALA A 209 -9.29 8.63 22.22
C ALA A 209 -9.72 8.33 20.78
N VAL A 210 -10.96 8.66 20.45
CA VAL A 210 -11.56 8.49 19.13
C VAL A 210 -12.11 9.83 18.64
N GLU A 211 -11.79 10.19 17.41
CA GLU A 211 -12.46 11.27 16.69
C GLU A 211 -13.35 10.64 15.61
N VAL A 212 -14.65 10.93 15.67
CA VAL A 212 -15.66 10.43 14.74
C VAL A 212 -16.10 11.58 13.84
N THR A 213 -16.01 11.41 12.54
CA THR A 213 -16.57 12.30 11.52
C THR A 213 -17.86 11.71 10.98
N LEU A 214 -18.96 12.44 11.02
CA LEU A 214 -20.26 11.99 10.53
C LEU A 214 -20.43 12.34 9.06
N ASN A 215 -20.84 11.37 8.25
CA ASN A 215 -21.06 11.50 6.80
C ASN A 215 -22.55 11.70 6.49
N ASP A 216 -23.20 12.68 7.13
CA ASP A 216 -24.65 12.95 7.00
C ASP A 216 -24.95 14.22 6.17
N GLY A 217 -24.00 14.65 5.36
CA GLY A 217 -24.12 15.85 4.50
C GLY A 217 -23.62 17.14 5.15
N VAL A 218 -23.36 17.13 6.47
CA VAL A 218 -22.68 18.21 7.19
C VAL A 218 -21.53 17.57 7.95
N GLU A 219 -20.31 17.95 7.59
CA GLU A 219 -19.12 17.43 8.27
C GLU A 219 -19.11 17.86 9.75
N ARG A 220 -19.25 16.89 10.63
CA ARG A 220 -19.25 17.10 12.08
C ARG A 220 -18.28 16.15 12.72
N ASN A 221 -17.38 16.69 13.53
CA ASN A 221 -16.41 15.91 14.29
C ASN A 221 -16.84 15.82 15.76
N VAL A 222 -16.93 14.58 16.24
CA VAL A 222 -17.29 14.26 17.62
C VAL A 222 -16.13 13.52 18.26
N LYS A 223 -15.66 13.98 19.41
CA LYS A 223 -14.62 13.28 20.18
C LYS A 223 -15.27 12.44 21.27
N LEU A 224 -14.86 11.18 21.38
CA LEU A 224 -15.28 10.29 22.45
C LEU A 224 -14.20 10.21 23.52
N ALA A 225 -14.62 10.19 24.76
CA ALA A 225 -13.82 9.82 25.93
C ALA A 225 -13.94 8.30 26.20
N PRO A 226 -13.01 7.69 26.92
CA PRO A 226 -13.14 6.29 27.35
C PRO A 226 -14.50 6.01 28.00
N ASN A 227 -15.04 4.83 27.74
CA ASN A 227 -16.38 4.40 28.18
C ASN A 227 -17.53 5.22 27.59
N GLN A 228 -17.33 5.83 26.40
CA GLN A 228 -18.40 6.45 25.65
C GLN A 228 -18.67 5.71 24.34
N LYS A 229 -19.93 5.75 23.92
CA LYS A 229 -20.33 5.31 22.59
C LYS A 229 -21.11 6.40 21.86
N ILE A 230 -20.93 6.47 20.56
CA ILE A 230 -21.75 7.26 19.65
C ILE A 230 -22.67 6.32 18.87
N ILE A 231 -23.92 6.71 18.74
CA ILE A 231 -24.94 5.98 17.99
C ILE A 231 -25.52 6.93 16.96
N LEU A 232 -25.33 6.60 15.67
CA LEU A 232 -25.90 7.31 14.54
C LEU A 232 -27.12 6.53 14.04
N GLN A 233 -28.31 7.13 14.06
CA GLN A 233 -29.54 6.50 13.58
C GLN A 233 -29.68 6.66 12.06
N HIS A 234 -30.19 5.61 11.40
CA HIS A 234 -30.50 5.60 9.99
C HIS A 234 -32.00 5.90 9.78
N GLY A 235 -32.35 6.79 8.89
CA GLY A 235 -33.73 7.11 8.56
C GLY A 235 -34.19 8.52 8.98
N PRO A 236 -35.45 8.87 8.71
CA PRO A 236 -35.98 10.18 9.06
C PRO A 236 -36.00 10.33 10.58
N SER A 237 -35.24 11.32 11.06
CA SER A 237 -35.20 11.69 12.48
C SER A 237 -36.58 12.13 12.93
N ASN A 238 -37.32 11.28 13.63
CA ASN A 238 -38.56 11.67 14.29
C ASN A 238 -38.21 12.46 15.55
N LYS A 239 -38.04 13.76 15.39
CA LYS A 239 -37.66 14.70 16.48
C LYS A 239 -38.58 14.69 17.70
N GLN A 240 -39.78 14.08 17.56
CA GLN A 240 -40.78 14.09 18.64
C GLN A 240 -40.59 12.97 19.67
N THR A 241 -39.86 11.90 19.36
CA THR A 241 -39.76 10.74 20.25
C THR A 241 -38.46 10.63 21.05
N GLN A 242 -37.43 11.43 20.75
CA GLN A 242 -36.15 11.39 21.49
C GLN A 242 -35.57 12.80 21.66
N PRO A 243 -35.80 13.45 22.81
CA PRO A 243 -35.35 14.84 23.04
C PRO A 243 -33.83 15.04 23.07
N ASN A 244 -33.04 13.97 23.17
CA ASN A 244 -31.56 14.00 23.20
C ASN A 244 -30.93 13.80 21.81
N LEU A 245 -31.72 13.67 20.74
CA LEU A 245 -31.23 13.50 19.38
C LEU A 245 -30.88 14.88 18.78
N VAL A 246 -29.67 15.34 19.03
CA VAL A 246 -29.13 16.50 18.32
C VAL A 246 -28.60 16.01 16.99
N ALA A 247 -29.33 16.33 15.90
CA ALA A 247 -28.87 16.11 14.54
C ALA A 247 -28.56 14.66 14.14
N GLY A 248 -29.42 13.68 14.50
CA GLY A 248 -29.35 12.30 14.00
C GLY A 248 -28.38 11.39 14.72
N TYR A 249 -27.63 11.84 15.73
CA TYR A 249 -26.75 11.02 16.57
C TYR A 249 -26.92 11.34 18.06
N ARG A 250 -26.47 10.41 18.92
CA ARG A 250 -26.34 10.61 20.36
C ARG A 250 -25.01 10.04 20.85
N VAL A 251 -24.48 10.65 21.92
CA VAL A 251 -23.33 10.14 22.66
C VAL A 251 -23.81 9.77 24.04
N GLU A 252 -23.49 8.58 24.50
CA GLU A 252 -23.88 8.06 25.82
C GLU A 252 -22.72 7.33 26.47
N ASN A 253 -22.75 7.22 27.80
CA ASN A 253 -21.78 6.41 28.54
C ASN A 253 -22.17 4.94 28.43
N ILE A 254 -21.16 4.07 28.28
CA ILE A 254 -21.34 2.63 28.30
C ILE A 254 -21.87 2.20 29.67
N ARG A 255 -22.85 1.30 29.66
CA ARG A 255 -23.30 0.65 30.88
C ARG A 255 -22.44 -0.58 31.13
N ASN A 256 -21.60 -0.51 32.19
CA ASN A 256 -20.94 -1.72 32.66
C ASN A 256 -21.98 -2.56 33.41
N ASN A 257 -22.15 -3.79 33.04
CA ASN A 257 -22.95 -4.71 33.86
C ASN A 257 -22.24 -4.88 35.20
N THR A 258 -22.94 -4.52 36.27
CA THR A 258 -22.37 -4.39 37.62
C THR A 258 -21.81 -5.70 38.21
N GLN A 259 -22.15 -6.87 37.63
CA GLN A 259 -21.70 -8.16 38.12
C GLN A 259 -20.35 -8.62 37.51
N ASP A 260 -20.05 -8.29 36.27
CA ASP A 260 -18.86 -8.84 35.58
C ASP A 260 -17.95 -7.79 34.92
N SER A 261 -18.21 -6.48 35.13
CA SER A 261 -17.48 -5.38 34.44
C SER A 261 -17.46 -5.51 32.90
N MET A 262 -18.34 -6.33 32.33
CA MET A 262 -18.39 -6.64 30.92
C MET A 262 -19.11 -5.53 30.16
N VAL A 263 -18.52 -5.09 29.04
CA VAL A 263 -19.11 -4.13 28.13
C VAL A 263 -19.90 -4.87 27.06
N ALA A 264 -21.21 -4.65 26.97
CA ALA A 264 -22.10 -5.36 26.08
C ALA A 264 -21.68 -5.26 24.60
N GLU A 265 -21.16 -4.12 24.18
CA GLU A 265 -20.74 -3.83 22.80
C GLU A 265 -19.47 -4.58 22.37
N THR A 266 -18.68 -5.07 23.34
CA THR A 266 -17.45 -5.83 23.06
C THR A 266 -17.52 -7.28 23.51
N ALA A 267 -18.58 -7.67 24.21
CA ALA A 267 -18.76 -9.00 24.80
C ALA A 267 -18.72 -10.15 23.76
N TRP A 268 -19.10 -9.85 22.53
CA TRP A 268 -19.09 -10.82 21.44
C TRP A 268 -17.68 -11.35 21.12
N HIS A 269 -16.67 -10.53 21.29
CA HIS A 269 -15.27 -10.90 21.08
C HIS A 269 -14.80 -11.92 22.14
N ASP A 270 -15.36 -11.90 23.33
CA ASP A 270 -15.13 -12.85 24.42
C ASP A 270 -16.15 -14.01 24.45
N ASN A 271 -16.87 -14.19 23.33
CA ASN A 271 -17.85 -15.25 23.11
C ASN A 271 -19.10 -15.15 24.02
N TYR A 272 -19.53 -13.92 24.32
CA TYR A 272 -20.82 -13.67 24.96
C TYR A 272 -21.79 -13.04 23.97
N LEU A 273 -23.00 -13.57 23.90
CA LEU A 273 -24.13 -12.95 23.18
C LEU A 273 -24.93 -12.15 24.21
N VAL A 274 -24.89 -10.83 24.07
CA VAL A 274 -25.53 -9.90 25.02
C VAL A 274 -26.65 -9.15 24.34
N PHE A 275 -27.82 -9.15 24.99
CA PHE A 275 -28.94 -8.29 24.70
C PHE A 275 -29.05 -7.28 25.85
N ASP A 276 -29.02 -5.98 25.54
CA ASP A 276 -29.15 -4.90 26.53
C ASP A 276 -30.30 -3.98 26.14
N ASN A 277 -31.50 -4.34 26.59
CA ASN A 277 -32.73 -3.65 26.24
C ASN A 277 -32.94 -3.56 24.72
N ASP A 278 -32.47 -4.57 23.99
CA ASP A 278 -32.60 -4.65 22.53
C ASP A 278 -34.03 -5.02 22.15
N ASN A 279 -34.57 -4.42 21.09
CA ASN A 279 -35.84 -4.85 20.52
C ASN A 279 -35.66 -6.18 19.78
N PHE A 280 -36.77 -6.92 19.56
CA PHE A 280 -36.69 -8.26 19.00
C PHE A 280 -36.18 -8.27 17.55
N GLU A 281 -36.33 -7.17 16.79
CA GLU A 281 -35.81 -7.07 15.42
C GLU A 281 -34.26 -7.00 15.44
N ASP A 282 -33.70 -6.19 16.34
CA ASP A 282 -32.23 -6.10 16.52
C ASP A 282 -31.67 -7.41 17.09
N ILE A 283 -32.39 -8.08 18.00
CA ILE A 283 -32.02 -9.40 18.53
C ILE A 283 -32.00 -10.46 17.41
N ALA A 284 -32.99 -10.46 16.53
CA ALA A 284 -32.99 -11.37 15.38
C ALA A 284 -31.76 -11.21 14.51
N LEU A 285 -31.39 -9.96 14.18
CA LEU A 285 -30.18 -9.66 13.43
C LEU A 285 -28.90 -10.10 14.17
N LYS A 286 -28.81 -9.87 15.49
CA LYS A 286 -27.69 -10.35 16.31
C LYS A 286 -27.60 -11.89 16.28
N MET A 287 -28.72 -12.60 16.44
CA MET A 287 -28.78 -14.07 16.41
C MET A 287 -28.46 -14.65 15.02
N GLU A 288 -28.92 -14.02 13.94
CA GLU A 288 -28.54 -14.41 12.57
C GLU A 288 -27.03 -14.43 12.38
N ARG A 289 -26.36 -13.35 12.78
CA ARG A 289 -24.90 -13.20 12.69
C ARG A 289 -24.12 -14.11 13.63
N TRP A 290 -24.73 -14.41 14.79
CA TRP A 290 -24.10 -15.25 15.81
C TRP A 290 -24.13 -16.74 15.45
N TYR A 291 -25.28 -17.21 14.95
CA TYR A 291 -25.54 -18.64 14.67
C TYR A 291 -25.47 -19.01 13.18
N GLY A 292 -25.39 -18.03 12.29
CA GLY A 292 -25.35 -18.26 10.84
C GLY A 292 -26.69 -18.76 10.29
N ILE A 293 -27.79 -18.29 10.85
CA ILE A 293 -29.17 -18.66 10.48
C ILE A 293 -29.92 -17.47 9.89
N ARG A 294 -31.12 -17.69 9.34
CA ARG A 294 -32.02 -16.63 8.89
C ARG A 294 -33.28 -16.60 9.74
N ILE A 295 -33.67 -15.42 10.25
CA ILE A 295 -34.82 -15.27 11.13
C ILE A 295 -35.87 -14.37 10.49
N HIS A 296 -37.09 -14.90 10.31
CA HIS A 296 -38.25 -14.19 9.79
C HIS A 296 -39.20 -13.85 10.92
N LEU A 297 -39.30 -12.55 11.26
CA LEU A 297 -40.25 -12.07 12.27
C LEU A 297 -41.57 -11.66 11.61
N ASN A 298 -42.61 -12.42 11.86
CA ASN A 298 -43.97 -12.18 11.37
C ASN A 298 -44.86 -11.64 12.51
N GLY A 299 -45.13 -10.32 12.46
CA GLY A 299 -45.97 -9.64 13.44
C GLY A 299 -45.31 -8.36 13.98
N ASN A 300 -45.99 -7.21 13.80
CA ASN A 300 -45.44 -5.93 14.20
C ASN A 300 -45.31 -5.80 15.73
N LYS A 301 -46.15 -6.44 16.49
CA LYS A 301 -46.12 -6.43 17.95
C LYS A 301 -44.87 -7.14 18.50
N LEU A 302 -44.39 -8.21 17.85
CA LEU A 302 -43.18 -8.92 18.26
C LEU A 302 -41.96 -8.03 18.20
N LYS A 303 -41.85 -7.16 17.18
CA LYS A 303 -40.74 -6.28 16.95
C LYS A 303 -40.54 -5.26 18.07
N THR A 304 -41.58 -4.93 18.85
CA THR A 304 -41.56 -3.95 19.92
C THR A 304 -41.17 -4.51 21.29
N TYR A 305 -41.08 -5.82 21.43
CA TYR A 305 -40.60 -6.41 22.69
C TYR A 305 -39.12 -6.17 22.88
N HIS A 306 -38.71 -5.86 24.11
CA HIS A 306 -37.32 -5.62 24.45
C HIS A 306 -36.86 -6.72 25.43
N PHE A 307 -35.61 -7.14 25.25
CA PHE A 307 -35.02 -8.17 26.09
C PHE A 307 -33.65 -7.72 26.61
N THR A 308 -33.33 -8.16 27.82
CA THR A 308 -32.02 -8.06 28.43
C THR A 308 -31.60 -9.45 28.88
N ALA A 309 -30.53 -9.97 28.31
CA ALA A 309 -30.00 -11.30 28.63
C ALA A 309 -28.55 -11.42 28.22
N THR A 310 -27.82 -12.32 28.88
CA THR A 310 -26.42 -12.65 28.54
C THR A 310 -26.32 -14.15 28.39
N PHE A 311 -25.77 -14.60 27.27
CA PHE A 311 -25.58 -16.00 26.93
C PHE A 311 -24.07 -16.25 26.66
N LYS A 312 -23.60 -17.44 27.10
CA LYS A 312 -22.25 -17.90 26.89
C LYS A 312 -22.24 -19.35 26.46
N ASN A 313 -21.92 -19.58 25.17
CA ASN A 313 -21.91 -20.92 24.57
C ASN A 313 -23.28 -21.64 24.46
N GLU A 314 -24.40 -20.96 24.76
CA GLU A 314 -25.73 -21.54 24.55
C GLU A 314 -25.98 -21.72 23.04
N SER A 315 -26.64 -22.84 22.72
CA SER A 315 -27.11 -23.10 21.37
C SER A 315 -28.26 -22.16 20.99
N PHE A 316 -28.52 -22.02 19.69
CA PHE A 316 -29.65 -21.23 19.20
C PHE A 316 -30.99 -21.64 19.85
N SER A 317 -31.22 -22.95 19.99
CA SER A 317 -32.46 -23.48 20.59
C SER A 317 -32.60 -23.07 22.05
N GLU A 318 -31.53 -23.09 22.83
CA GLU A 318 -31.55 -22.70 24.25
C GLU A 318 -31.82 -21.20 24.40
N VAL A 319 -31.20 -20.36 23.57
CA VAL A 319 -31.48 -18.91 23.55
C VAL A 319 -32.92 -18.65 23.16
N LEU A 320 -33.44 -19.34 22.16
CA LEU A 320 -34.81 -19.16 21.70
C LEU A 320 -35.85 -19.58 22.79
N GLU A 321 -35.59 -20.70 23.49
CA GLU A 321 -36.45 -21.14 24.61
C GLU A 321 -36.38 -20.13 25.78
N ALA A 322 -35.20 -19.58 26.10
CA ALA A 322 -35.08 -18.53 27.11
C ALA A 322 -35.91 -17.27 26.77
N LEU A 323 -35.93 -16.86 25.50
CA LEU A 323 -36.76 -15.74 25.05
C LEU A 323 -38.26 -16.05 25.16
N LYS A 324 -38.68 -17.31 24.90
CA LYS A 324 -40.07 -17.75 25.03
C LYS A 324 -40.61 -17.72 26.48
N VAL A 325 -39.74 -17.89 27.47
CA VAL A 325 -40.12 -17.81 28.87
C VAL A 325 -40.68 -16.43 29.22
N THR A 326 -40.17 -15.39 28.62
CA THR A 326 -40.55 -14.00 28.90
C THR A 326 -41.64 -13.48 27.96
N THR A 327 -41.81 -14.08 26.78
CA THR A 327 -42.75 -13.61 25.77
C THR A 327 -43.30 -14.78 24.96
N SER A 328 -44.64 -14.88 24.90
CA SER A 328 -45.31 -15.93 24.13
C SER A 328 -45.19 -15.65 22.63
N PHE A 329 -44.51 -16.54 21.92
CA PHE A 329 -44.47 -16.60 20.46
C PHE A 329 -44.32 -18.04 19.97
N HIS A 330 -44.67 -18.27 18.74
CA HIS A 330 -44.48 -19.55 18.07
C HIS A 330 -43.26 -19.50 17.19
N CYS A 331 -42.53 -20.59 17.10
CA CYS A 331 -41.41 -20.69 16.15
C CYS A 331 -41.46 -21.99 15.37
N ARG A 332 -41.13 -21.92 14.10
CA ARG A 332 -40.92 -23.05 13.21
C ARG A 332 -39.55 -22.97 12.58
N ILE A 333 -38.79 -24.02 12.72
CA ILE A 333 -37.45 -24.13 12.16
C ILE A 333 -37.50 -25.00 10.92
N VAL A 334 -37.03 -24.53 9.78
CA VAL A 334 -36.95 -25.28 8.52
C VAL A 334 -35.51 -25.10 7.97
N SER A 335 -34.72 -26.14 8.06
CA SER A 335 -33.30 -26.10 7.69
C SER A 335 -32.55 -24.99 8.44
N ASN A 336 -32.12 -23.95 7.77
CA ASN A 336 -31.38 -22.82 8.32
C ASN A 336 -32.24 -21.54 8.45
N GLU A 337 -33.55 -21.67 8.32
CA GLU A 337 -34.51 -20.57 8.42
C GLU A 337 -35.43 -20.77 9.61
N VAL A 338 -35.71 -19.72 10.33
CA VAL A 338 -36.55 -19.71 11.52
C VAL A 338 -37.69 -18.70 11.32
N PHE A 339 -38.90 -19.17 11.43
CA PHE A 339 -40.09 -18.33 11.30
C PHE A 339 -40.69 -18.13 12.69
N ILE A 340 -40.73 -16.89 13.15
CA ILE A 340 -41.24 -16.49 14.46
C ILE A 340 -42.55 -15.73 14.22
N THR A 341 -43.62 -16.21 14.84
CA THR A 341 -44.97 -15.63 14.74
C THR A 341 -45.55 -15.40 16.15
N GLN A 342 -46.49 -14.47 16.26
CA GLN A 342 -47.19 -14.16 17.50
C GLN A 342 -48.14 -15.28 17.88
#